data_1c2d66496d57be06ddf6982b78f84e72
#
_entry.id   1c2d66496d57be06ddf6982b78f84e72
#
_cell.length_a   1.000
_cell.length_b   1.000
_cell.length_c   1.000
_cell.angle_alpha   90.00
_cell.angle_beta   90.00
_cell.angle_gamma   90.00
#
_symmetry.space_group_name_H-M   'P 1'
#
loop_
_entity.id
_entity.type
_entity.pdbx_description
1 polymer ?
#
loop_
_entity_poly.entity_id
_entity_poly.type
_entity_poly.pdbx_seq_one_letter_code
_entity_poly.pdbx_strand_id
1 'polypeptide(L)'
;MCRTKHTNIEYIMDKSKIKVCVGLSGGVDSSVAALLLKQQGYDVFGLFMQNWHDASTTLHGDCEWEEDRFVAELVARKVGIPFYFVDLSKEYRQRVVDYMFDEYEKGRTPNPDVLCNREIKFDAFLKCAKKLGADMVATGHYCRKVTETLPGANALEVTSSSQSAQVVHRILAGADPNKDQSYFLCQLSQEQLSQALFPIGDILKPEVRRLAHEADLPSADKKDSQGICFVGKVDLPTFLQQKLKPCEGDIVEVYDAYYADDEQYNFIKNTLESILSDESGEVKMITDYVSEDKAVPSAVVGCPFSAEKIAGLSDEQLFRLSQPVRYDIKFETETYRSGRKHIKKTRYKENPYGKILGKHDGAQFYTIGQRKGLNIGGHKDSVFVIETDIAQNLIYVGEGHTHKGLSRSCLRIAPEEIHWIRPDLAMSLGEIRRYSVRIRYRQPLQQATMVMRENGLYIIFDTPQRGVTPGQFAAWYMPVEDTLETGYKDTSMEMIGSGVI
;
A
#
# COMPACT_ATOMS: atom_id res chain seq x y z
N MET A 1 -25.80 -34.46 19.99
CA MET A 1 -26.78 -33.41 19.72
C MET A 1 -26.83 -32.51 20.94
N CYS A 2 -26.18 -31.37 20.88
CA CYS A 2 -26.42 -30.27 21.79
C CYS A 2 -26.02 -28.98 21.04
N ARG A 3 -27.04 -28.33 20.48
CA ARG A 3 -26.88 -27.00 19.83
C ARG A 3 -26.83 -25.97 20.95
N THR A 4 -25.65 -25.45 21.26
CA THR A 4 -25.52 -24.23 22.04
C THR A 4 -25.92 -23.06 21.17
N LYS A 5 -27.09 -22.50 21.44
CA LYS A 5 -27.53 -21.22 20.92
C LYS A 5 -26.62 -20.13 21.50
N HIS A 6 -25.74 -19.55 20.72
CA HIS A 6 -25.11 -18.30 21.08
C HIS A 6 -26.16 -17.19 20.96
N THR A 7 -26.70 -16.77 22.06
CA THR A 7 -27.47 -15.55 22.19
C THR A 7 -26.51 -14.38 22.09
N ASN A 8 -26.47 -13.72 20.92
CA ASN A 8 -25.93 -12.38 20.80
C ASN A 8 -26.78 -11.44 21.68
N ILE A 9 -26.30 -11.12 22.86
CA ILE A 9 -26.79 -9.97 23.62
C ILE A 9 -26.14 -8.75 22.93
N GLU A 10 -26.77 -8.22 21.89
CA GLU A 10 -26.55 -6.83 21.48
C GLU A 10 -26.96 -5.97 22.68
N TYR A 11 -25.98 -5.51 23.44
CA TYR A 11 -26.16 -4.35 24.28
C TYR A 11 -26.58 -3.22 23.32
N ILE A 12 -27.86 -2.84 23.31
CA ILE A 12 -28.34 -1.66 22.59
C ILE A 12 -27.73 -0.45 23.31
N MET A 13 -26.48 -0.16 22.97
CA MET A 13 -25.86 1.10 23.41
C MET A 13 -26.68 2.24 22.79
N ASP A 14 -27.13 3.14 23.64
CA ASP A 14 -27.82 4.37 23.22
C ASP A 14 -26.85 5.22 22.38
N LYS A 15 -26.93 5.07 21.06
CA LYS A 15 -26.04 5.71 20.10
C LYS A 15 -26.07 7.26 20.20
N SER A 16 -27.16 7.82 20.74
CA SER A 16 -27.29 9.29 20.94
C SER A 16 -26.31 9.83 22.00
N LYS A 17 -25.75 8.95 22.83
CA LYS A 17 -24.73 9.31 23.83
C LYS A 17 -23.30 9.18 23.32
N ILE A 18 -23.11 8.64 22.12
CA ILE A 18 -21.79 8.48 21.48
C ILE A 18 -21.59 9.64 20.52
N LYS A 19 -20.61 10.49 20.83
CA LYS A 19 -20.27 11.64 20.00
C LYS A 19 -19.23 11.29 18.95
N VAL A 20 -19.60 11.41 17.67
CA VAL A 20 -18.76 11.00 16.54
C VAL A 20 -18.32 12.23 15.75
N CYS A 21 -17.02 12.39 15.60
CA CYS A 21 -16.41 13.35 14.69
C CYS A 21 -16.26 12.73 13.31
N VAL A 22 -16.89 13.29 12.29
CA VAL A 22 -16.67 12.89 10.90
C VAL A 22 -15.63 13.79 10.25
N GLY A 23 -14.56 13.20 9.71
CA GLY A 23 -13.61 13.90 8.87
C GLY A 23 -14.25 14.27 7.53
N LEU A 24 -14.85 15.47 7.44
CA LEU A 24 -15.50 15.96 6.22
C LEU A 24 -14.47 16.59 5.28
N SER A 25 -14.21 15.93 4.15
CA SER A 25 -13.25 16.39 3.13
C SER A 25 -13.89 17.18 1.97
N GLY A 26 -15.21 17.42 2.02
CA GLY A 26 -15.95 17.97 0.88
C GLY A 26 -16.26 16.93 -0.23
N GLY A 27 -15.74 15.71 -0.15
CA GLY A 27 -16.02 14.62 -1.09
C GLY A 27 -17.29 13.84 -0.73
N VAL A 28 -17.84 13.10 -1.71
CA VAL A 28 -19.10 12.34 -1.57
C VAL A 28 -19.02 11.29 -0.46
N ASP A 29 -17.89 10.60 -0.31
CA ASP A 29 -17.72 9.48 0.60
C ASP A 29 -17.84 9.91 2.08
N SER A 30 -17.14 10.98 2.46
CA SER A 30 -17.23 11.54 3.81
C SER A 30 -18.62 12.16 4.09
N SER A 31 -19.27 12.70 3.07
CA SER A 31 -20.60 13.28 3.18
C SER A 31 -21.67 12.21 3.48
N VAL A 32 -21.61 11.08 2.76
CA VAL A 32 -22.51 9.95 3.01
C VAL A 32 -22.21 9.30 4.35
N ALA A 33 -20.93 9.19 4.74
CA ALA A 33 -20.56 8.70 6.06
C ALA A 33 -21.22 9.52 7.19
N ALA A 34 -21.22 10.86 7.07
CA ALA A 34 -21.87 11.76 8.03
C ALA A 34 -23.41 11.57 8.05
N LEU A 35 -24.01 11.47 6.86
CA LEU A 35 -25.46 11.22 6.72
C LEU A 35 -25.89 9.93 7.41
N LEU A 36 -25.19 8.82 7.13
CA LEU A 36 -25.51 7.50 7.68
C LEU A 36 -25.37 7.46 9.21
N LEU A 37 -24.32 8.05 9.77
CA LEU A 37 -24.15 8.11 11.22
C LEU A 37 -25.25 8.94 11.88
N LYS A 38 -25.64 10.07 11.28
CA LYS A 38 -26.75 10.89 11.78
C LYS A 38 -28.08 10.12 11.74
N GLN A 39 -28.35 9.38 10.65
CA GLN A 39 -29.55 8.53 10.52
C GLN A 39 -29.55 7.37 11.52
N GLN A 40 -28.37 6.84 11.86
CA GLN A 40 -28.20 5.79 12.87
C GLN A 40 -28.39 6.30 14.30
N GLY A 41 -28.57 7.60 14.51
CA GLY A 41 -28.86 8.22 15.80
C GLY A 41 -27.65 8.63 16.64
N TYR A 42 -26.44 8.67 16.06
CA TYR A 42 -25.26 9.20 16.74
C TYR A 42 -25.33 10.73 16.94
N ASP A 43 -24.67 11.24 18.00
CA ASP A 43 -24.36 12.68 18.12
C ASP A 43 -23.17 13.00 17.20
N VAL A 44 -23.44 13.58 16.03
CA VAL A 44 -22.45 13.75 14.95
C VAL A 44 -22.07 15.21 14.78
N PHE A 45 -20.79 15.47 14.60
CA PHE A 45 -20.29 16.74 14.07
C PHE A 45 -19.25 16.53 12.98
N GLY A 46 -19.14 17.48 12.06
CA GLY A 46 -18.16 17.51 11.00
C GLY A 46 -16.92 18.30 11.41
N LEU A 47 -15.74 17.80 11.07
CA LEU A 47 -14.48 18.51 11.22
C LEU A 47 -13.73 18.46 9.89
N PHE A 48 -13.45 19.63 9.32
CA PHE A 48 -12.60 19.76 8.14
C PHE A 48 -11.17 20.00 8.59
N MET A 49 -10.21 19.29 7.99
CA MET A 49 -8.79 19.50 8.26
C MET A 49 -8.09 20.05 7.03
N GLN A 50 -7.30 21.09 7.25
CA GLN A 50 -6.37 21.62 6.27
C GLN A 50 -4.98 21.05 6.53
N ASN A 51 -4.40 20.40 5.52
CA ASN A 51 -3.10 19.76 5.64
C ASN A 51 -2.00 20.44 4.83
N TRP A 52 -2.36 21.39 3.93
CA TRP A 52 -1.39 22.03 3.06
C TRP A 52 -1.77 23.46 2.73
N HIS A 53 -0.76 24.35 2.69
CA HIS A 53 -0.94 25.79 2.40
C HIS A 53 -0.32 26.25 1.08
N ASP A 54 0.62 25.45 0.52
CA ASP A 54 1.44 25.92 -0.60
C ASP A 54 0.80 25.62 -1.96
N ALA A 55 0.18 26.66 -2.53
CA ALA A 55 -0.43 26.60 -3.86
C ALA A 55 0.63 26.57 -5.01
N SER A 56 1.91 26.87 -4.74
CA SER A 56 2.96 26.90 -5.76
C SER A 56 3.32 25.52 -6.31
N THR A 57 2.90 24.46 -5.63
CA THR A 57 3.19 23.07 -5.97
C THR A 57 2.04 22.34 -6.64
N THR A 58 0.85 22.95 -6.70
CA THR A 58 -0.33 22.37 -7.37
C THR A 58 -0.32 22.71 -8.85
N LEU A 59 -0.73 21.76 -9.71
CA LEU A 59 -0.70 21.91 -11.18
C LEU A 59 -1.55 23.08 -11.72
N HIS A 60 -2.46 23.63 -10.94
CA HIS A 60 -3.39 24.66 -11.35
C HIS A 60 -3.36 25.95 -10.54
N GLY A 61 -2.52 26.04 -9.50
CA GLY A 61 -2.38 27.25 -8.68
C GLY A 61 -3.62 27.65 -7.87
N ASP A 62 -4.70 26.84 -7.90
CA ASP A 62 -5.94 27.09 -7.24
C ASP A 62 -5.95 26.49 -5.83
N CYS A 63 -6.52 27.22 -4.88
CA CYS A 63 -6.73 26.75 -3.50
C CYS A 63 -7.89 25.73 -3.46
N GLU A 64 -7.68 24.52 -3.99
CA GLU A 64 -8.72 23.45 -4.01
C GLU A 64 -9.31 23.19 -2.61
N TRP A 65 -8.55 23.40 -1.53
CA TRP A 65 -9.04 23.17 -0.17
C TRP A 65 -10.11 24.16 0.30
N GLU A 66 -10.14 25.40 -0.22
CA GLU A 66 -11.17 26.38 0.14
C GLU A 66 -12.53 25.98 -0.43
N GLU A 67 -12.55 25.49 -1.67
CA GLU A 67 -13.74 24.94 -2.30
C GLU A 67 -14.20 23.67 -1.58
N ASP A 68 -13.27 22.78 -1.26
CA ASP A 68 -13.55 21.55 -0.51
C ASP A 68 -14.14 21.83 0.87
N ARG A 69 -13.58 22.82 1.58
CA ARG A 69 -14.11 23.29 2.87
C ARG A 69 -15.51 23.85 2.73
N PHE A 70 -15.75 24.69 1.72
CA PHE A 70 -17.05 25.27 1.47
C PHE A 70 -18.10 24.18 1.22
N VAL A 71 -17.80 23.20 0.36
CA VAL A 71 -18.69 22.06 0.12
C VAL A 71 -18.93 21.26 1.40
N ALA A 72 -17.89 20.99 2.20
CA ALA A 72 -18.03 20.30 3.48
C ALA A 72 -18.96 21.04 4.46
N GLU A 73 -18.86 22.37 4.52
CA GLU A 73 -19.75 23.18 5.34
C GLU A 73 -21.21 23.12 4.86
N LEU A 74 -21.44 23.18 3.54
CA LEU A 74 -22.77 23.01 2.96
C LEU A 74 -23.35 21.63 3.26
N VAL A 75 -22.54 20.57 3.18
CA VAL A 75 -22.93 19.21 3.57
C VAL A 75 -23.33 19.14 5.04
N ALA A 76 -22.52 19.71 5.94
CA ALA A 76 -22.83 19.74 7.36
C ALA A 76 -24.16 20.44 7.66
N ARG A 77 -24.44 21.57 6.99
CA ARG A 77 -25.72 22.27 7.07
C ARG A 77 -26.88 21.44 6.56
N LYS A 78 -26.71 20.74 5.41
CA LYS A 78 -27.73 19.87 4.81
C LYS A 78 -28.08 18.69 5.70
N VAL A 79 -27.05 18.04 6.31
CA VAL A 79 -27.22 16.90 7.23
C VAL A 79 -27.72 17.36 8.61
N GLY A 80 -27.60 18.64 8.94
CA GLY A 80 -28.02 19.21 10.24
C GLY A 80 -27.07 18.85 11.37
N ILE A 81 -25.75 18.97 11.14
CA ILE A 81 -24.69 18.72 12.14
C ILE A 81 -23.79 19.95 12.32
N PRO A 82 -23.22 20.16 13.53
CA PRO A 82 -22.19 21.19 13.74
C PRO A 82 -20.98 20.97 12.83
N PHE A 83 -20.32 22.07 12.44
CA PHE A 83 -19.13 22.04 11.58
C PHE A 83 -17.99 22.82 12.21
N TYR A 84 -16.80 22.24 12.22
CA TYR A 84 -15.57 22.82 12.74
C TYR A 84 -14.44 22.71 11.71
N PHE A 85 -13.40 23.51 11.94
CA PHE A 85 -12.20 23.57 11.11
C PHE A 85 -10.95 23.42 11.98
N VAL A 86 -9.96 22.69 11.48
CA VAL A 86 -8.63 22.58 12.10
C VAL A 86 -7.54 22.68 11.04
N ASP A 87 -6.49 23.43 11.35
CA ASP A 87 -5.26 23.48 10.55
C ASP A 87 -4.24 22.49 11.13
N LEU A 88 -3.88 21.48 10.35
CA LEU A 88 -2.87 20.45 10.65
C LEU A 88 -1.70 20.50 9.68
N SER A 89 -1.52 21.60 8.94
CA SER A 89 -0.49 21.74 7.92
C SER A 89 0.93 21.58 8.48
N LYS A 90 1.16 22.02 9.72
CA LYS A 90 2.45 21.86 10.40
C LYS A 90 2.73 20.40 10.72
N GLU A 91 1.76 19.69 11.30
CA GLU A 91 1.87 18.27 11.64
C GLU A 91 2.04 17.43 10.37
N TYR A 92 1.27 17.75 9.32
CA TYR A 92 1.36 17.06 8.03
C TYR A 92 2.74 17.26 7.39
N ARG A 93 3.25 18.50 7.40
CA ARG A 93 4.60 18.81 6.91
C ARG A 93 5.65 17.97 7.63
N GLN A 94 5.66 17.98 8.95
CA GLN A 94 6.68 17.34 9.76
C GLN A 94 6.62 15.81 9.71
N ARG A 95 5.39 15.22 9.70
CA ARG A 95 5.22 13.77 9.87
C ARG A 95 5.03 13.02 8.55
N VAL A 96 4.64 13.71 7.48
CA VAL A 96 4.37 13.06 6.18
C VAL A 96 5.32 13.59 5.12
N VAL A 97 5.38 14.92 4.92
CA VAL A 97 6.13 15.49 3.80
C VAL A 97 7.64 15.41 4.03
N ASP A 98 8.14 15.74 5.22
CA ASP A 98 9.56 15.65 5.53
C ASP A 98 10.05 14.19 5.44
N TYR A 99 9.26 13.22 5.94
CA TYR A 99 9.54 11.80 5.75
C TYR A 99 9.58 11.42 4.26
N MET A 100 8.65 11.92 3.45
CA MET A 100 8.68 11.67 2.00
C MET A 100 10.00 12.13 1.38
N PHE A 101 10.45 13.34 1.67
CA PHE A 101 11.71 13.86 1.13
C PHE A 101 12.90 12.99 1.55
N ASP A 102 12.97 12.61 2.83
CA ASP A 102 14.06 11.79 3.35
C ASP A 102 14.12 10.39 2.72
N GLU A 103 12.97 9.79 2.40
CA GLU A 103 12.90 8.50 1.71
C GLU A 103 13.28 8.63 0.23
N TYR A 104 12.81 9.66 -0.47
CA TYR A 104 13.21 9.90 -1.86
C TYR A 104 14.72 10.21 -1.99
N GLU A 105 15.30 10.93 -1.04
CA GLU A 105 16.75 11.16 -1.00
C GLU A 105 17.54 9.84 -0.89
N LYS A 106 17.01 8.84 -0.19
CA LYS A 106 17.55 7.48 -0.10
C LYS A 106 17.22 6.59 -1.31
N GLY A 107 16.51 7.10 -2.31
CA GLY A 107 16.05 6.31 -3.46
C GLY A 107 14.87 5.37 -3.17
N ARG A 108 14.16 5.60 -2.07
CA ARG A 108 12.96 4.83 -1.68
C ARG A 108 11.72 5.61 -2.08
N THR A 109 10.65 4.91 -2.41
CA THR A 109 9.37 5.52 -2.79
C THR A 109 8.35 5.34 -1.68
N PRO A 110 8.15 6.31 -0.78
CA PRO A 110 7.24 6.21 0.35
C PRO A 110 5.77 6.23 -0.08
N ASN A 111 4.88 5.84 0.84
CA ASN A 111 3.44 5.94 0.65
C ASN A 111 2.83 6.97 1.60
N PRO A 112 2.63 8.22 1.14
CA PRO A 112 2.11 9.30 1.99
C PRO A 112 0.67 9.07 2.46
N ASP A 113 -0.14 8.30 1.72
CA ASP A 113 -1.54 8.05 2.11
C ASP A 113 -1.62 7.13 3.33
N VAL A 114 -0.77 6.12 3.43
CA VAL A 114 -0.66 5.27 4.62
C VAL A 114 -0.20 6.10 5.81
N LEU A 115 0.82 6.94 5.63
CA LEU A 115 1.33 7.82 6.69
C LEU A 115 0.29 8.85 7.12
N CYS A 116 -0.43 9.46 6.18
CA CYS A 116 -1.51 10.40 6.49
C CYS A 116 -2.58 9.75 7.37
N ASN A 117 -2.93 8.50 7.11
CA ASN A 117 -3.88 7.79 7.97
C ASN A 117 -3.31 7.55 9.37
N ARG A 118 -2.08 7.01 9.49
CA ARG A 118 -1.45 6.69 10.78
C ARG A 118 -1.16 7.95 11.61
N GLU A 119 -0.52 8.96 11.00
CA GLU A 119 0.06 10.10 11.71
C GLU A 119 -0.89 11.29 11.85
N ILE A 120 -1.79 11.45 10.87
CA ILE A 120 -2.66 12.63 10.82
C ILE A 120 -4.09 12.26 11.17
N LYS A 121 -4.79 11.44 10.36
CA LYS A 121 -6.24 11.21 10.55
C LYS A 121 -6.56 10.49 11.87
N PHE A 122 -5.80 9.45 12.20
CA PHE A 122 -6.04 8.65 13.39
C PHE A 122 -5.04 8.96 14.54
N ASP A 123 -4.32 10.08 14.46
CA ASP A 123 -3.53 10.62 15.58
C ASP A 123 -3.81 12.13 15.80
N ALA A 124 -3.20 13.03 15.01
CA ALA A 124 -3.31 14.47 15.23
C ALA A 124 -4.78 14.95 15.12
N PHE A 125 -5.51 14.53 14.09
CA PHE A 125 -6.91 14.85 13.89
C PHE A 125 -7.81 14.23 14.99
N LEU A 126 -7.57 12.96 15.33
CA LEU A 126 -8.26 12.30 16.45
C LEU A 126 -8.09 13.06 17.77
N LYS A 127 -6.87 13.54 18.06
CA LYS A 127 -6.59 14.37 19.25
C LYS A 127 -7.37 15.69 19.23
N CYS A 128 -7.50 16.32 18.06
CA CYS A 128 -8.33 17.53 17.90
C CYS A 128 -9.82 17.23 18.07
N ALA A 129 -10.30 16.12 17.49
CA ALA A 129 -11.69 15.68 17.66
C ALA A 129 -12.04 15.41 19.14
N LYS A 130 -11.13 14.78 19.87
CA LYS A 130 -11.30 14.55 21.31
C LYS A 130 -11.39 15.82 22.13
N LYS A 131 -10.61 16.87 21.79
CA LYS A 131 -10.73 18.18 22.44
C LYS A 131 -12.09 18.82 22.21
N LEU A 132 -12.80 18.47 21.13
CA LEU A 132 -14.17 18.89 20.83
C LEU A 132 -15.21 17.93 21.46
N GLY A 133 -14.76 16.94 22.23
CA GLY A 133 -15.60 15.99 22.97
C GLY A 133 -16.01 14.77 22.16
N ALA A 134 -15.34 14.41 21.08
CA ALA A 134 -15.62 13.19 20.34
C ALA A 134 -15.15 11.95 21.10
N ASP A 135 -15.98 10.90 21.09
CA ASP A 135 -15.61 9.57 21.55
C ASP A 135 -14.92 8.79 20.43
N MET A 136 -15.36 9.01 19.18
CA MET A 136 -14.90 8.31 17.98
C MET A 136 -14.70 9.25 16.79
N VAL A 137 -13.85 8.81 15.85
CA VAL A 137 -13.65 9.47 14.56
C VAL A 137 -14.14 8.58 13.43
N ALA A 138 -14.92 9.13 12.52
CA ALA A 138 -15.39 8.44 11.33
C ALA A 138 -14.77 9.04 10.06
N THR A 139 -14.52 8.20 9.08
CA THR A 139 -14.00 8.58 7.78
C THR A 139 -14.74 7.88 6.64
N GLY A 140 -14.65 8.44 5.43
CA GLY A 140 -15.22 7.86 4.22
C GLY A 140 -14.35 6.76 3.58
N HIS A 141 -13.65 5.93 4.36
CA HIS A 141 -12.87 4.82 3.81
C HIS A 141 -13.76 3.61 3.52
N TYR A 142 -13.49 2.98 2.38
CA TYR A 142 -14.09 1.70 2.00
C TYR A 142 -13.32 0.55 2.65
N CYS A 143 -13.55 0.35 3.92
CA CYS A 143 -13.09 -0.80 4.70
C CYS A 143 -14.09 -1.09 5.81
N ARG A 144 -14.07 -2.29 6.36
CA ARG A 144 -14.98 -2.70 7.43
C ARG A 144 -14.19 -2.87 8.72
N LYS A 145 -14.82 -2.54 9.84
CA LYS A 145 -14.28 -2.80 11.17
C LYS A 145 -15.22 -3.69 11.95
N VAL A 146 -14.69 -4.78 12.50
CA VAL A 146 -15.39 -5.66 13.43
C VAL A 146 -14.68 -5.60 14.77
N THR A 147 -15.46 -5.50 15.86
CA THR A 147 -14.94 -5.57 17.22
C THR A 147 -15.34 -6.90 17.82
N GLU A 148 -14.38 -7.68 18.27
CA GLU A 148 -14.57 -9.02 18.83
C GLU A 148 -13.97 -9.11 20.23
N THR A 149 -14.64 -9.83 21.10
CA THR A 149 -14.12 -10.16 22.42
C THR A 149 -13.59 -11.59 22.40
N LEU A 150 -12.26 -11.71 22.46
CA LEU A 150 -11.61 -13.02 22.52
C LEU A 150 -11.71 -13.61 23.92
N PRO A 151 -12.02 -14.93 24.06
CA PRO A 151 -11.94 -15.59 25.35
C PRO A 151 -10.49 -15.54 25.85
N GLY A 152 -10.29 -15.24 27.11
CA GLY A 152 -8.95 -15.22 27.71
C GLY A 152 -8.22 -16.56 27.49
N ALA A 153 -6.93 -16.50 27.22
CA ALA A 153 -6.10 -17.60 26.71
C ALA A 153 -5.99 -18.86 27.61
N ASN A 154 -6.68 -18.93 28.75
CA ASN A 154 -6.64 -20.08 29.68
C ASN A 154 -8.02 -20.49 30.20
N ALA A 155 -8.93 -20.85 29.29
CA ALA A 155 -10.21 -21.46 29.68
C ALA A 155 -10.08 -22.90 30.23
N LEU A 156 -8.87 -23.45 30.39
CA LEU A 156 -8.62 -24.83 30.83
C LEU A 156 -8.06 -24.97 32.27
N GLU A 157 -7.70 -23.86 32.93
CA GLU A 157 -7.30 -23.91 34.33
C GLU A 157 -8.14 -22.93 35.17
N VAL A 158 -9.14 -23.49 35.83
CA VAL A 158 -9.97 -22.80 36.84
C VAL A 158 -9.17 -22.62 38.12
N THR A 159 -8.41 -21.55 38.25
CA THR A 159 -7.98 -21.00 39.52
C THR A 159 -8.12 -19.48 39.49
N SER A 160 -8.93 -19.00 40.38
CA SER A 160 -9.30 -17.64 40.74
C SER A 160 -8.24 -16.55 40.48
N SER A 161 -8.29 -15.90 39.35
CA SER A 161 -7.91 -14.48 39.16
C SER A 161 -8.56 -13.99 37.87
N SER A 162 -9.24 -12.85 37.92
CA SER A 162 -10.02 -12.21 36.87
C SER A 162 -9.17 -12.00 35.62
N GLN A 163 -9.25 -12.92 34.66
CA GLN A 163 -8.69 -12.68 33.30
C GLN A 163 -9.70 -11.86 32.51
N SER A 164 -9.36 -10.62 32.28
CA SER A 164 -10.13 -9.72 31.43
C SER A 164 -10.17 -10.25 29.99
N ALA A 165 -11.37 -10.43 29.46
CA ALA A 165 -11.57 -10.72 28.04
C ALA A 165 -10.85 -9.65 27.17
N GLN A 166 -10.04 -10.08 26.21
CA GLN A 166 -9.31 -9.18 25.34
C GLN A 166 -10.24 -8.73 24.21
N VAL A 167 -10.44 -7.41 24.08
CA VAL A 167 -11.15 -6.82 22.94
C VAL A 167 -10.17 -6.59 21.80
N VAL A 168 -10.52 -7.07 20.61
CA VAL A 168 -9.73 -6.94 19.39
C VAL A 168 -10.56 -6.24 18.32
N HIS A 169 -9.94 -5.29 17.63
CA HIS A 169 -10.52 -4.59 16.50
C HIS A 169 -9.90 -5.09 15.20
N ARG A 170 -10.74 -5.63 14.32
CA ARG A 170 -10.35 -6.26 13.06
C ARG A 170 -10.63 -5.30 11.90
N ILE A 171 -9.72 -5.22 10.94
CA ILE A 171 -9.94 -4.53 9.66
C ILE A 171 -10.23 -5.58 8.61
N LEU A 172 -11.40 -5.49 7.99
CA LEU A 172 -11.77 -6.31 6.85
C LEU A 172 -11.71 -5.48 5.57
N ALA A 173 -11.44 -6.14 4.45
CA ALA A 173 -11.57 -5.52 3.14
C ALA A 173 -12.96 -4.92 2.94
N GLY A 174 -13.06 -3.81 2.22
CA GLY A 174 -14.34 -3.20 1.89
C GLY A 174 -15.20 -4.11 1.02
N ALA A 175 -16.52 -3.92 1.08
CA ALA A 175 -17.46 -4.69 0.26
C ALA A 175 -17.30 -4.42 -1.26
N ASP A 176 -16.80 -3.23 -1.63
CA ASP A 176 -16.49 -2.90 -3.02
C ASP A 176 -15.05 -3.29 -3.36
N PRO A 177 -14.82 -4.37 -4.15
CA PRO A 177 -13.47 -4.84 -4.47
C PRO A 177 -12.67 -3.83 -5.31
N ASN A 178 -13.36 -2.94 -6.05
CA ASN A 178 -12.71 -1.89 -6.86
C ASN A 178 -12.32 -0.66 -6.04
N LYS A 179 -12.85 -0.54 -4.81
CA LYS A 179 -12.66 0.59 -3.92
C LYS A 179 -12.09 0.22 -2.56
N ASP A 180 -11.84 -1.06 -2.29
CA ASP A 180 -11.26 -1.51 -1.02
C ASP A 180 -10.03 -0.67 -0.65
N GLN A 181 -10.14 0.09 0.44
CA GLN A 181 -9.11 1.00 0.94
C GLN A 181 -8.43 0.50 2.22
N SER A 182 -8.67 -0.75 2.60
CA SER A 182 -8.02 -1.35 3.77
C SER A 182 -6.50 -1.22 3.73
N TYR A 183 -5.88 -1.32 2.55
CA TYR A 183 -4.44 -1.16 2.36
C TYR A 183 -3.89 0.16 2.94
N PHE A 184 -4.60 1.27 2.80
CA PHE A 184 -4.16 2.55 3.35
C PHE A 184 -4.21 2.64 4.87
N LEU A 185 -4.86 1.68 5.52
CA LEU A 185 -5.01 1.59 6.98
C LEU A 185 -4.08 0.54 7.60
N CYS A 186 -3.18 -0.03 6.80
CA CYS A 186 -2.33 -1.17 7.18
C CYS A 186 -1.36 -0.89 8.34
N GLN A 187 -1.19 0.36 8.73
CA GLN A 187 -0.32 0.80 9.82
C GLN A 187 -1.08 1.31 11.05
N LEU A 188 -2.40 1.11 11.12
CA LEU A 188 -3.17 1.51 12.31
C LEU A 188 -2.95 0.54 13.47
N SER A 189 -2.83 1.10 14.66
CA SER A 189 -2.76 0.33 15.91
C SER A 189 -4.16 -0.07 16.40
N GLN A 190 -4.22 -1.05 17.32
CA GLN A 190 -5.47 -1.43 18.01
C GLN A 190 -6.10 -0.26 18.76
N GLU A 191 -5.28 0.63 19.35
CA GLU A 191 -5.75 1.83 20.02
C GLU A 191 -6.43 2.78 19.03
N GLN A 192 -5.81 3.04 17.88
CA GLN A 192 -6.39 3.89 16.82
C GLN A 192 -7.69 3.28 16.27
N LEU A 193 -7.70 1.97 16.05
CA LEU A 193 -8.87 1.25 15.57
C LEU A 193 -10.02 1.24 16.57
N SER A 194 -9.75 1.19 17.88
CA SER A 194 -10.79 1.25 18.90
C SER A 194 -11.67 2.49 18.75
N GLN A 195 -11.12 3.59 18.24
CA GLN A 195 -11.75 4.89 18.14
C GLN A 195 -12.14 5.25 16.68
N ALA A 196 -11.96 4.34 15.73
CA ALA A 196 -12.26 4.55 14.31
C ALA A 196 -13.62 3.96 13.90
N LEU A 197 -14.33 4.64 13.00
CA LEU A 197 -15.55 4.15 12.33
C LEU A 197 -15.43 4.30 10.82
N PHE A 198 -15.95 3.32 10.08
CA PHE A 198 -15.95 3.30 8.61
C PHE A 198 -17.37 3.04 8.09
N PRO A 199 -18.25 4.06 8.10
CA PRO A 199 -19.70 3.86 7.90
C PRO A 199 -20.11 3.39 6.51
N ILE A 200 -19.23 3.52 5.50
CA ILE A 200 -19.50 3.13 4.11
C ILE A 200 -18.79 1.86 3.67
N GLY A 201 -18.14 1.16 4.60
CA GLY A 201 -17.33 -0.02 4.29
C GLY A 201 -18.11 -1.20 3.72
N ASP A 202 -19.37 -1.33 4.07
CA ASP A 202 -20.29 -2.38 3.57
C ASP A 202 -21.08 -1.97 2.31
N ILE A 203 -20.76 -0.80 1.73
CA ILE A 203 -21.56 -0.19 0.65
C ILE A 203 -20.72 -0.07 -0.61
N LEU A 204 -21.27 -0.44 -1.76
CA LEU A 204 -20.64 -0.27 -3.06
C LEU A 204 -20.60 1.22 -3.46
N LYS A 205 -19.58 1.65 -4.17
CA LYS A 205 -19.44 3.05 -4.62
C LYS A 205 -20.64 3.60 -5.39
N PRO A 206 -21.27 2.86 -6.33
CA PRO A 206 -22.50 3.33 -6.99
C PRO A 206 -23.64 3.61 -6.01
N GLU A 207 -23.76 2.79 -4.96
CA GLU A 207 -24.78 2.96 -3.93
C GLU A 207 -24.51 4.19 -3.06
N VAL A 208 -23.23 4.44 -2.70
CA VAL A 208 -22.83 5.67 -1.99
C VAL A 208 -23.24 6.92 -2.79
N ARG A 209 -23.04 6.90 -4.13
CA ARG A 209 -23.50 8.00 -4.99
C ARG A 209 -25.01 8.13 -5.04
N ARG A 210 -25.74 7.00 -5.11
CA ARG A 210 -27.21 7.00 -5.07
C ARG A 210 -27.73 7.64 -3.79
N LEU A 211 -27.18 7.25 -2.62
CA LEU A 211 -27.54 7.84 -1.33
C LEU A 211 -27.24 9.33 -1.27
N ALA A 212 -26.12 9.77 -1.85
CA ALA A 212 -25.79 11.19 -1.91
C ALA A 212 -26.79 11.99 -2.73
N HIS A 213 -27.23 11.46 -3.89
CA HIS A 213 -28.27 12.10 -4.73
C HIS A 213 -29.63 12.09 -4.07
N GLU A 214 -30.07 10.98 -3.47
CA GLU A 214 -31.36 10.91 -2.78
C GLU A 214 -31.48 11.86 -1.61
N ALA A 215 -30.35 12.12 -0.91
CA ALA A 215 -30.30 13.09 0.16
C ALA A 215 -30.03 14.51 -0.34
N ASP A 216 -29.91 14.72 -1.65
CA ASP A 216 -29.59 16.01 -2.28
C ASP A 216 -28.37 16.66 -1.62
N LEU A 217 -27.27 15.87 -1.46
CA LEU A 217 -26.03 16.38 -0.87
C LEU A 217 -25.26 17.24 -1.87
N PRO A 218 -24.71 18.40 -1.45
CA PRO A 218 -23.93 19.28 -2.33
C PRO A 218 -22.71 18.62 -3.00
N SER A 219 -22.24 17.50 -2.45
CA SER A 219 -21.09 16.72 -2.95
C SER A 219 -21.45 15.60 -3.91
N ALA A 220 -22.74 15.37 -4.22
CA ALA A 220 -23.22 14.19 -4.96
C ALA A 220 -22.55 14.01 -6.33
N ASP A 221 -22.36 15.10 -7.08
CA ASP A 221 -21.75 15.09 -8.42
C ASP A 221 -20.23 15.30 -8.40
N LYS A 222 -19.63 15.50 -7.22
CA LYS A 222 -18.21 15.75 -7.11
C LYS A 222 -17.40 14.50 -7.53
N LYS A 223 -16.40 14.71 -8.37
CA LYS A 223 -15.49 13.64 -8.77
C LYS A 223 -14.64 13.16 -7.59
N ASP A 224 -14.25 11.90 -7.62
CA ASP A 224 -13.32 11.37 -6.62
C ASP A 224 -12.00 12.14 -6.67
N SER A 225 -11.44 12.46 -5.51
CA SER A 225 -10.14 13.13 -5.41
C SER A 225 -9.05 12.25 -6.06
N GLN A 226 -8.17 12.87 -6.83
CA GLN A 226 -7.01 12.24 -7.45
C GLN A 226 -5.75 12.98 -7.00
N GLY A 227 -4.68 12.24 -6.68
CA GLY A 227 -3.41 12.81 -6.21
C GLY A 227 -3.09 12.41 -4.78
N ILE A 228 -2.11 13.09 -4.18
CA ILE A 228 -1.71 12.90 -2.78
C ILE A 228 -2.82 13.46 -1.89
N CYS A 229 -3.17 12.72 -0.83
CA CYS A 229 -4.23 13.07 0.10
C CYS A 229 -4.07 14.51 0.63
N PHE A 230 -5.07 15.36 0.39
CA PHE A 230 -5.13 16.79 0.78
C PHE A 230 -4.07 17.74 0.15
N VAL A 231 -3.18 17.24 -0.69
CA VAL A 231 -2.22 18.06 -1.45
C VAL A 231 -2.72 18.28 -2.88
N GLY A 232 -3.64 17.41 -3.33
CA GLY A 232 -4.22 17.47 -4.67
C GLY A 232 -3.33 16.87 -5.76
N LYS A 233 -3.56 17.29 -7.00
CA LYS A 233 -2.74 16.86 -8.14
C LYS A 233 -1.44 17.64 -8.16
N VAL A 234 -0.36 17.01 -7.72
CA VAL A 234 0.99 17.56 -7.84
C VAL A 234 1.74 16.90 -8.98
N ASP A 235 2.58 17.68 -9.65
CA ASP A 235 3.65 17.12 -10.45
C ASP A 235 4.75 16.66 -9.48
N LEU A 236 4.82 15.36 -9.22
CA LEU A 236 5.70 14.81 -8.20
C LEU A 236 7.18 15.19 -8.38
N PRO A 237 7.77 15.15 -9.60
CA PRO A 237 9.13 15.64 -9.81
C PRO A 237 9.31 17.10 -9.40
N THR A 238 8.42 17.98 -9.83
CA THR A 238 8.45 19.41 -9.47
C THR A 238 8.32 19.62 -7.95
N PHE A 239 7.44 18.86 -7.30
CA PHE A 239 7.27 18.89 -5.85
C PHE A 239 8.56 18.47 -5.12
N LEU A 240 9.19 17.37 -5.56
CA LEU A 240 10.42 16.86 -4.98
C LEU A 240 11.62 17.80 -5.21
N GLN A 241 11.67 18.52 -6.34
CA GLN A 241 12.71 19.50 -6.65
C GLN A 241 12.73 20.72 -5.71
N GLN A 242 11.70 20.93 -4.90
CA GLN A 242 11.74 21.97 -3.86
C GLN A 242 12.86 21.73 -2.83
N LYS A 243 13.18 20.45 -2.53
CA LYS A 243 14.20 20.08 -1.55
C LYS A 243 15.35 19.29 -2.19
N LEU A 244 15.04 18.44 -3.17
CA LEU A 244 16.01 17.57 -3.84
C LEU A 244 16.54 18.24 -5.11
N LYS A 245 17.85 18.42 -5.20
CA LYS A 245 18.48 19.05 -6.37
C LYS A 245 18.52 18.08 -7.56
N PRO A 246 18.11 18.51 -8.75
CA PRO A 246 18.34 17.75 -9.96
C PRO A 246 19.82 17.50 -10.19
N CYS A 247 20.17 16.33 -10.66
CA CYS A 247 21.52 15.94 -11.04
C CYS A 247 21.45 15.05 -12.27
N GLU A 248 22.10 15.47 -13.38
CA GLU A 248 22.10 14.71 -14.60
C GLU A 248 22.80 13.35 -14.42
N GLY A 249 22.13 12.26 -14.85
CA GLY A 249 22.67 10.90 -14.84
C GLY A 249 22.35 10.15 -16.13
N ASP A 250 22.83 8.92 -16.26
CA ASP A 250 22.63 8.08 -17.43
C ASP A 250 21.46 7.10 -17.24
N ILE A 251 20.70 6.87 -18.32
CA ILE A 251 19.72 5.81 -18.42
C ILE A 251 20.37 4.63 -19.17
N VAL A 252 20.44 3.49 -18.49
CA VAL A 252 21.10 2.28 -18.98
C VAL A 252 20.06 1.19 -19.24
N GLU A 253 19.93 0.77 -20.47
CA GLU A 253 19.15 -0.42 -20.84
C GLU A 253 19.92 -1.68 -20.48
N VAL A 254 19.28 -2.63 -19.84
CA VAL A 254 19.83 -3.95 -19.49
C VAL A 254 19.27 -4.99 -20.42
N TYR A 255 20.16 -5.80 -21.01
CA TYR A 255 19.78 -6.88 -21.92
C TYR A 255 19.61 -8.21 -21.19
N ASP A 256 18.83 -9.11 -21.76
CA ASP A 256 18.61 -10.45 -21.22
C ASP A 256 19.91 -11.28 -21.04
N ALA A 257 20.93 -10.99 -21.83
CA ALA A 257 22.26 -11.61 -21.71
C ALA A 257 22.91 -11.36 -20.34
N TYR A 258 22.63 -10.24 -19.68
CA TYR A 258 23.13 -9.93 -18.34
C TYR A 258 22.76 -11.02 -17.32
N TYR A 259 21.50 -11.48 -17.35
CA TYR A 259 20.98 -12.45 -16.38
C TYR A 259 21.54 -13.85 -16.54
N ALA A 260 22.09 -14.20 -17.71
CA ALA A 260 22.71 -15.50 -17.93
C ALA A 260 23.97 -15.67 -17.07
N ASP A 261 24.74 -14.58 -16.91
CA ASP A 261 26.03 -14.57 -16.25
C ASP A 261 25.95 -14.01 -14.80
N ASP A 262 24.81 -13.45 -14.39
CA ASP A 262 24.64 -12.84 -13.07
C ASP A 262 24.47 -13.89 -11.96
N GLU A 263 25.37 -13.86 -10.98
CA GLU A 263 25.38 -14.81 -9.85
C GLU A 263 24.14 -14.68 -8.95
N GLN A 264 23.65 -13.46 -8.75
CA GLN A 264 22.49 -13.21 -7.88
C GLN A 264 21.22 -13.74 -8.54
N TYR A 265 21.02 -13.47 -9.82
CA TYR A 265 19.89 -14.00 -10.58
C TYR A 265 19.89 -15.54 -10.58
N ASN A 266 21.03 -16.15 -10.86
CA ASN A 266 21.19 -17.62 -10.87
C ASN A 266 20.98 -18.22 -9.47
N PHE A 267 21.45 -17.55 -8.41
CA PHE A 267 21.17 -17.98 -7.04
C PHE A 267 19.68 -17.97 -6.73
N ILE A 268 18.97 -16.87 -7.05
CA ILE A 268 17.52 -16.75 -6.85
C ILE A 268 16.80 -17.88 -7.56
N LYS A 269 17.08 -18.07 -8.85
CA LYS A 269 16.47 -19.11 -9.67
C LYS A 269 16.67 -20.52 -9.06
N ASN A 270 17.92 -20.90 -8.77
CA ASN A 270 18.25 -22.21 -8.24
C ASN A 270 17.64 -22.44 -6.84
N THR A 271 17.59 -21.41 -6.00
CA THR A 271 16.98 -21.51 -4.67
C THR A 271 15.47 -21.69 -4.77
N LEU A 272 14.78 -20.97 -5.65
CA LEU A 272 13.33 -21.16 -5.87
C LEU A 272 13.03 -22.56 -6.43
N GLU A 273 13.84 -23.06 -7.36
CA GLU A 273 13.71 -24.42 -7.89
C GLU A 273 13.91 -25.47 -6.78
N SER A 274 14.86 -25.26 -5.87
CA SER A 274 15.15 -26.20 -4.78
C SER A 274 14.03 -26.36 -3.75
N ILE A 275 13.21 -25.32 -3.55
CA ILE A 275 12.11 -25.33 -2.59
C ILE A 275 10.76 -25.71 -3.20
N LEU A 276 10.70 -26.05 -4.51
CA LEU A 276 9.46 -26.52 -5.13
C LEU A 276 8.95 -27.79 -4.45
N SER A 277 7.62 -27.92 -4.35
CA SER A 277 6.96 -29.12 -3.82
C SER A 277 7.10 -30.28 -4.81
N ASP A 278 7.41 -31.48 -4.31
CA ASP A 278 7.52 -32.69 -5.12
C ASP A 278 6.14 -33.19 -5.62
N GLU A 279 5.05 -32.76 -4.97
CA GLU A 279 3.67 -33.13 -5.33
C GLU A 279 3.07 -32.24 -6.44
N SER A 280 3.74 -31.16 -6.81
CA SER A 280 3.32 -30.31 -7.92
C SER A 280 3.65 -30.99 -9.25
N GLY A 281 2.68 -31.70 -9.83
CA GLY A 281 2.80 -32.17 -11.22
C GLY A 281 3.14 -30.98 -12.12
N GLU A 282 4.22 -31.12 -12.93
CA GLU A 282 4.71 -30.14 -13.92
C GLU A 282 4.39 -28.68 -13.56
N VAL A 283 5.11 -28.11 -12.62
CA VAL A 283 5.20 -26.67 -12.48
C VAL A 283 6.06 -26.18 -13.66
N LYS A 284 5.41 -25.91 -14.78
CA LYS A 284 5.99 -25.03 -15.78
C LYS A 284 6.31 -23.73 -15.05
N MET A 285 7.59 -23.38 -14.97
CA MET A 285 8.00 -22.03 -14.60
C MET A 285 7.17 -21.09 -15.47
N ILE A 286 6.16 -20.43 -14.86
CA ILE A 286 5.32 -19.50 -15.58
C ILE A 286 6.19 -18.27 -15.82
N THR A 287 6.97 -18.31 -16.88
CA THR A 287 7.64 -17.13 -17.45
C THR A 287 6.69 -16.35 -18.34
N ASP A 288 5.50 -16.86 -18.61
CA ASP A 288 4.50 -16.23 -19.46
C ASP A 288 3.53 -15.42 -18.59
N TYR A 289 3.79 -14.12 -18.51
CA TYR A 289 2.89 -13.16 -17.93
C TYR A 289 1.57 -13.10 -18.71
N VAL A 290 0.48 -13.38 -18.04
CA VAL A 290 -0.85 -13.05 -18.54
C VAL A 290 -1.02 -11.53 -18.47
N SER A 291 -1.42 -10.93 -19.58
CA SER A 291 -1.68 -9.50 -19.72
C SER A 291 -2.61 -8.97 -18.62
N GLU A 292 -2.39 -7.72 -18.20
CA GLU A 292 -3.06 -7.01 -17.09
C GLU A 292 -4.61 -6.97 -17.16
N ASP A 293 -5.24 -7.43 -18.25
CA ASP A 293 -6.68 -7.26 -18.51
C ASP A 293 -7.55 -8.49 -18.23
N LYS A 294 -7.02 -9.58 -17.68
CA LYS A 294 -7.85 -10.73 -17.31
C LYS A 294 -7.65 -11.06 -15.83
N ALA A 295 -8.70 -10.78 -15.04
CA ALA A 295 -8.84 -11.31 -13.70
C ALA A 295 -8.65 -12.84 -13.75
N VAL A 296 -7.56 -13.33 -13.19
CA VAL A 296 -7.34 -14.76 -12.99
C VAL A 296 -8.38 -15.19 -11.96
N PRO A 297 -9.25 -16.17 -12.25
CA PRO A 297 -10.13 -16.72 -11.24
C PRO A 297 -9.26 -17.24 -10.09
N SER A 298 -9.64 -16.94 -8.87
CA SER A 298 -9.02 -17.48 -7.65
C SER A 298 -9.33 -18.98 -7.53
N ALA A 299 -8.75 -19.80 -8.41
CA ALA A 299 -8.58 -21.20 -8.14
C ALA A 299 -7.54 -21.32 -7.03
N VAL A 300 -7.86 -22.03 -5.96
CA VAL A 300 -6.91 -22.43 -4.92
C VAL A 300 -5.88 -23.32 -5.61
N VAL A 301 -4.89 -22.70 -6.22
CA VAL A 301 -3.70 -23.40 -6.68
C VAL A 301 -2.93 -23.76 -5.43
N GLY A 302 -2.61 -25.04 -5.24
CA GLY A 302 -1.79 -25.49 -4.12
C GLY A 302 -0.49 -24.71 -4.06
N CYS A 303 0.06 -24.54 -2.86
CA CYS A 303 1.33 -23.84 -2.68
C CYS A 303 2.41 -24.51 -3.56
N PRO A 304 3.10 -23.80 -4.46
CA PRO A 304 4.13 -24.39 -5.32
C PRO A 304 5.37 -24.78 -4.52
N PHE A 305 5.51 -24.28 -3.28
CA PHE A 305 6.68 -24.48 -2.44
C PHE A 305 6.42 -25.41 -1.27
N SER A 306 7.41 -26.22 -0.90
CA SER A 306 7.39 -27.06 0.28
C SER A 306 7.77 -26.25 1.52
N ALA A 307 6.91 -26.23 2.54
CA ALA A 307 7.20 -25.60 3.82
C ALA A 307 8.44 -26.21 4.50
N GLU A 308 8.65 -27.52 4.38
CA GLU A 308 9.82 -28.22 4.93
C GLU A 308 11.11 -27.76 4.26
N LYS A 309 11.11 -27.67 2.92
CA LYS A 309 12.27 -27.19 2.15
C LYS A 309 12.57 -25.72 2.47
N ILE A 310 11.54 -24.89 2.61
CA ILE A 310 11.70 -23.49 3.06
C ILE A 310 12.26 -23.42 4.48
N ALA A 311 11.80 -24.26 5.40
CA ALA A 311 12.31 -24.31 6.77
C ALA A 311 13.80 -24.65 6.82
N GLY A 312 14.28 -25.45 5.86
CA GLY A 312 15.68 -25.85 5.71
C GLY A 312 16.60 -24.75 5.15
N LEU A 313 16.06 -23.64 4.62
CA LEU A 313 16.89 -22.53 4.16
C LEU A 313 17.52 -21.78 5.34
N SER A 314 18.83 -21.51 5.24
CA SER A 314 19.52 -20.66 6.22
C SER A 314 19.05 -19.20 6.14
N ASP A 315 19.30 -18.43 7.21
CA ASP A 315 19.00 -16.99 7.23
C ASP A 315 19.76 -16.23 6.15
N GLU A 316 20.99 -16.64 5.83
CA GLU A 316 21.78 -16.06 4.75
C GLU A 316 21.16 -16.36 3.36
N GLN A 317 20.69 -17.59 3.14
CA GLN A 317 20.01 -17.95 1.90
C GLN A 317 18.71 -17.17 1.73
N LEU A 318 17.88 -17.04 2.78
CA LEU A 318 16.65 -16.24 2.77
C LEU A 318 16.97 -14.76 2.53
N PHE A 319 17.98 -14.23 3.21
CA PHE A 319 18.41 -12.85 3.01
C PHE A 319 18.84 -12.62 1.56
N ARG A 320 19.71 -13.45 1.02
CA ARG A 320 20.16 -13.37 -0.37
C ARG A 320 19.00 -13.54 -1.37
N LEU A 321 18.06 -14.46 -1.13
CA LEU A 321 16.86 -14.66 -1.94
C LEU A 321 15.99 -13.39 -2.01
N SER A 322 15.95 -12.62 -0.93
CA SER A 322 15.17 -11.38 -0.84
C SER A 322 15.84 -10.16 -1.48
N GLN A 323 17.12 -10.25 -1.88
CA GLN A 323 17.84 -9.12 -2.48
C GLN A 323 17.55 -9.01 -3.98
N PRO A 324 17.45 -7.78 -4.52
CA PRO A 324 17.36 -7.57 -5.98
C PRO A 324 18.66 -7.94 -6.67
N VAL A 325 18.57 -8.19 -7.98
CA VAL A 325 19.73 -8.14 -8.87
C VAL A 325 20.23 -6.71 -8.93
N ARG A 326 21.54 -6.53 -8.81
CA ARG A 326 22.22 -5.23 -8.93
C ARG A 326 23.02 -5.20 -10.22
N TYR A 327 23.02 -4.06 -10.90
CA TYR A 327 23.64 -3.94 -12.21
C TYR A 327 24.98 -3.17 -12.10
N ASP A 328 26.06 -3.75 -12.61
CA ASP A 328 27.37 -3.11 -12.76
C ASP A 328 27.84 -3.24 -14.22
N ILE A 329 27.19 -2.49 -15.12
CA ILE A 329 27.50 -2.53 -16.55
C ILE A 329 28.47 -1.39 -16.87
N LYS A 330 29.74 -1.75 -17.15
CA LYS A 330 30.81 -0.78 -17.47
C LYS A 330 30.89 -0.54 -18.95
N PHE A 331 30.80 0.72 -19.36
CA PHE A 331 30.89 1.13 -20.76
C PHE A 331 32.26 1.70 -21.08
N GLU A 332 32.93 1.09 -22.03
CA GLU A 332 34.16 1.64 -22.61
C GLU A 332 33.82 2.64 -23.70
N THR A 333 34.63 3.68 -23.81
CA THR A 333 34.54 4.66 -24.90
C THR A 333 35.65 4.47 -25.93
N GLU A 334 35.32 4.72 -27.18
CA GLU A 334 36.31 4.78 -28.24
C GLU A 334 36.22 6.14 -29.00
N THR A 335 37.38 6.62 -29.43
CA THR A 335 37.46 7.85 -30.19
C THR A 335 37.61 7.51 -31.68
N TYR A 336 36.76 8.08 -32.51
CA TYR A 336 36.80 7.89 -33.96
C TYR A 336 36.81 9.25 -34.70
N ARG A 337 37.26 9.26 -35.96
CA ARG A 337 37.22 10.46 -36.79
C ARG A 337 35.98 10.39 -37.70
N SER A 338 35.17 11.44 -37.69
CA SER A 338 33.92 11.52 -38.44
C SER A 338 33.93 12.72 -39.40
N GLY A 339 33.35 12.51 -40.58
CA GLY A 339 33.13 13.52 -41.57
C GLY A 339 34.37 13.93 -42.37
N ARG A 340 34.18 14.78 -43.43
CA ARG A 340 35.27 15.26 -44.30
C ARG A 340 36.36 16.04 -43.55
N LYS A 341 36.07 16.66 -42.44
CA LYS A 341 37.02 17.41 -41.60
C LYS A 341 37.72 16.55 -40.52
N HIS A 342 37.52 15.24 -40.52
CA HIS A 342 38.12 14.30 -39.54
C HIS A 342 37.96 14.75 -38.07
N ILE A 343 36.80 15.26 -37.71
CA ILE A 343 36.52 15.72 -36.35
C ILE A 343 36.58 14.50 -35.44
N LYS A 344 37.38 14.58 -34.37
CA LYS A 344 37.39 13.53 -33.30
C LYS A 344 36.06 13.52 -32.61
N LYS A 345 35.40 12.37 -32.55
CA LYS A 345 34.16 12.10 -31.81
C LYS A 345 34.39 10.90 -30.92
N THR A 346 33.76 10.91 -29.77
CA THR A 346 33.75 9.79 -28.81
C THR A 346 32.39 9.10 -28.89
N ARG A 347 32.37 7.78 -28.84
CA ARG A 347 31.15 6.96 -28.65
C ARG A 347 31.43 5.83 -27.70
N TYR A 348 30.38 5.32 -27.11
CA TYR A 348 30.48 4.09 -26.35
C TYR A 348 30.68 2.89 -27.29
N LYS A 349 31.53 1.94 -26.89
CA LYS A 349 31.64 0.65 -27.55
C LYS A 349 30.37 -0.17 -27.31
N GLU A 350 30.10 -1.12 -28.20
CA GLU A 350 29.04 -2.10 -28.01
C GLU A 350 29.31 -2.92 -26.74
N ASN A 351 28.27 -3.11 -25.92
CA ASN A 351 28.32 -3.91 -24.71
C ASN A 351 27.23 -5.00 -24.80
N PRO A 352 27.57 -6.29 -24.59
CA PRO A 352 26.60 -7.38 -24.71
C PRO A 352 25.53 -7.36 -23.64
N TYR A 353 25.74 -6.63 -22.54
CA TYR A 353 24.85 -6.62 -21.38
C TYR A 353 23.92 -5.41 -21.33
N GLY A 354 24.18 -4.37 -22.14
CA GLY A 354 23.33 -3.19 -22.11
C GLY A 354 23.82 -2.03 -22.99
N LYS A 355 23.05 -0.95 -22.95
CA LYS A 355 23.29 0.26 -23.75
C LYS A 355 22.88 1.51 -22.98
N ILE A 356 23.64 2.60 -23.11
CA ILE A 356 23.23 3.92 -22.64
C ILE A 356 22.21 4.49 -23.63
N LEU A 357 21.01 4.79 -23.14
CA LEU A 357 19.89 5.28 -23.96
C LEU A 357 19.77 6.81 -23.95
N GLY A 358 20.14 7.47 -22.86
CA GLY A 358 19.95 8.90 -22.68
C GLY A 358 20.32 9.38 -21.28
N LYS A 359 19.78 10.54 -20.93
CA LYS A 359 20.00 11.20 -19.65
C LYS A 359 18.70 11.38 -18.88
N HIS A 360 18.83 11.54 -17.56
CA HIS A 360 17.74 11.90 -16.65
C HIS A 360 18.21 12.99 -15.67
N ASP A 361 17.26 13.60 -14.93
CA ASP A 361 17.53 14.73 -14.03
C ASP A 361 17.78 14.32 -12.58
N GLY A 362 17.95 13.04 -12.29
CA GLY A 362 18.23 12.49 -10.95
C GLY A 362 17.51 11.18 -10.70
N ALA A 363 18.25 10.14 -10.31
CA ALA A 363 17.73 8.79 -10.10
C ALA A 363 16.66 8.74 -8.99
N GLN A 364 16.73 9.65 -8.00
CA GLN A 364 15.77 9.78 -6.89
C GLN A 364 14.34 10.18 -7.32
N PHE A 365 14.17 10.70 -8.54
CA PHE A 365 12.85 11.08 -9.07
C PHE A 365 12.10 9.94 -9.75
N TYR A 366 12.72 8.75 -9.83
CA TYR A 366 12.17 7.61 -10.55
C TYR A 366 11.85 6.46 -9.62
N THR A 367 10.79 5.73 -9.97
CA THR A 367 10.29 4.59 -9.20
C THR A 367 10.42 3.31 -10.02
N ILE A 368 10.76 2.19 -9.38
CA ILE A 368 10.80 0.87 -10.02
C ILE A 368 9.43 0.54 -10.63
N GLY A 369 9.43 0.10 -11.90
CA GLY A 369 8.24 -0.15 -12.70
C GLY A 369 7.66 1.07 -13.41
N GLN A 370 8.22 2.26 -13.22
CA GLN A 370 7.80 3.47 -13.91
C GLN A 370 8.11 3.40 -15.41
N ARG A 371 7.14 3.83 -16.22
CA ARG A 371 7.26 3.96 -17.69
C ARG A 371 7.27 5.42 -18.14
N LYS A 372 6.36 6.23 -17.56
CA LYS A 372 6.19 7.64 -17.97
C LYS A 372 7.36 8.49 -17.50
N GLY A 373 7.73 9.48 -18.30
CA GLY A 373 8.79 10.46 -17.96
C GLY A 373 10.21 10.01 -18.30
N LEU A 374 10.42 8.80 -18.85
CA LEU A 374 11.74 8.36 -19.33
C LEU A 374 12.16 9.02 -20.64
N ASN A 375 11.18 9.48 -21.45
CA ASN A 375 11.39 10.13 -22.76
C ASN A 375 12.26 9.28 -23.73
N ILE A 376 12.17 7.94 -23.63
CA ILE A 376 12.89 6.98 -24.47
C ILE A 376 11.97 6.58 -25.62
N GLY A 377 12.49 6.64 -26.85
CA GLY A 377 11.83 6.19 -28.07
C GLY A 377 12.66 5.15 -28.82
N GLY A 378 12.06 4.58 -29.91
CA GLY A 378 12.77 3.68 -30.81
C GLY A 378 12.77 2.19 -30.37
N HIS A 379 12.08 1.83 -29.31
CA HIS A 379 11.89 0.46 -28.84
C HIS A 379 10.61 -0.13 -29.42
N LYS A 380 10.58 -1.45 -29.62
CA LYS A 380 9.39 -2.19 -30.05
C LYS A 380 8.33 -2.23 -28.95
N ASP A 381 8.77 -2.48 -27.73
CA ASP A 381 7.93 -2.57 -26.55
C ASP A 381 8.20 -1.41 -25.57
N SER A 382 7.34 -1.27 -24.59
CA SER A 382 7.50 -0.24 -23.56
C SER A 382 8.73 -0.51 -22.68
N VAL A 383 9.45 0.55 -22.33
CA VAL A 383 10.63 0.51 -21.46
C VAL A 383 10.23 0.90 -20.03
N PHE A 384 10.73 0.19 -19.05
CA PHE A 384 10.40 0.35 -17.62
C PHE A 384 11.65 0.48 -16.77
N VAL A 385 11.59 1.28 -15.72
CA VAL A 385 12.63 1.32 -14.68
C VAL A 385 12.65 -0.01 -13.94
N ILE A 386 13.83 -0.65 -13.89
CA ILE A 386 14.04 -1.92 -13.18
C ILE A 386 14.87 -1.74 -11.90
N GLU A 387 15.73 -0.69 -11.87
CA GLU A 387 16.56 -0.35 -10.71
C GLU A 387 16.93 1.14 -10.76
N THR A 388 17.14 1.74 -9.59
CA THR A 388 17.70 3.08 -9.43
C THR A 388 18.93 3.01 -8.54
N ASP A 389 20.08 3.45 -9.03
CA ASP A 389 21.32 3.60 -8.25
C ASP A 389 21.53 5.07 -7.91
N ILE A 390 21.21 5.44 -6.68
CA ILE A 390 21.35 6.83 -6.21
C ILE A 390 22.81 7.24 -6.05
N ALA A 391 23.67 6.30 -5.64
CA ALA A 391 25.08 6.59 -5.40
C ALA A 391 25.83 6.92 -6.70
N GLN A 392 25.52 6.20 -7.77
CA GLN A 392 26.09 6.43 -9.09
C GLN A 392 25.24 7.37 -9.96
N ASN A 393 24.04 7.72 -9.49
CA ASN A 393 23.04 8.49 -10.21
C ASN A 393 22.71 7.87 -11.58
N LEU A 394 22.38 6.57 -11.56
CA LEU A 394 22.01 5.77 -12.74
C LEU A 394 20.59 5.24 -12.62
N ILE A 395 19.91 5.15 -13.76
CA ILE A 395 18.64 4.45 -13.89
C ILE A 395 18.84 3.27 -14.84
N TYR A 396 18.56 2.08 -14.35
CA TYR A 396 18.53 0.89 -15.18
C TYR A 396 17.11 0.63 -15.67
N VAL A 397 16.99 0.33 -16.96
CA VAL A 397 15.68 0.09 -17.60
C VAL A 397 15.70 -1.22 -18.37
N GLY A 398 14.49 -1.78 -18.57
CA GLY A 398 14.31 -2.99 -19.37
C GLY A 398 13.15 -2.84 -20.34
N GLU A 399 13.29 -3.38 -21.56
CA GLU A 399 12.25 -3.39 -22.57
C GLU A 399 11.26 -4.56 -22.33
N GLY A 400 9.98 -4.27 -22.47
CA GLY A 400 8.90 -5.24 -22.38
C GLY A 400 8.36 -5.47 -20.96
N HIS A 401 7.11 -5.95 -20.91
CA HIS A 401 6.41 -6.23 -19.64
C HIS A 401 6.94 -7.46 -18.90
N THR A 402 7.65 -8.34 -19.60
CA THR A 402 8.19 -9.62 -19.09
C THR A 402 9.67 -9.57 -18.77
N HIS A 403 10.28 -8.37 -18.84
CA HIS A 403 11.69 -8.21 -18.55
C HIS A 403 12.04 -8.74 -17.14
N LYS A 404 13.08 -9.56 -17.04
CA LYS A 404 13.47 -10.31 -15.82
C LYS A 404 13.69 -9.41 -14.60
N GLY A 405 14.25 -8.21 -14.80
CA GLY A 405 14.50 -7.25 -13.75
C GLY A 405 13.26 -6.59 -13.15
N LEU A 406 12.09 -6.73 -13.80
CA LEU A 406 10.84 -6.12 -13.31
C LEU A 406 10.21 -6.88 -12.15
N SER A 407 10.51 -8.16 -11.99
CA SER A 407 9.78 -9.04 -11.08
C SER A 407 10.68 -9.65 -10.02
N ARG A 408 10.13 -9.80 -8.82
CA ARG A 408 10.79 -10.42 -7.67
C ARG A 408 9.87 -11.45 -7.03
N SER A 409 10.44 -12.60 -6.64
CA SER A 409 9.71 -13.70 -5.99
C SER A 409 9.75 -13.62 -4.47
N CYS A 410 10.71 -12.90 -3.92
CA CYS A 410 10.88 -12.78 -2.47
C CYS A 410 11.18 -11.32 -2.10
N LEU A 411 10.64 -10.89 -0.96
CA LEU A 411 11.02 -9.65 -0.30
C LEU A 411 11.22 -9.88 1.20
N ARG A 412 11.92 -8.97 1.85
CA ARG A 412 12.17 -8.99 3.29
C ARG A 412 11.66 -7.69 3.91
N ILE A 413 10.97 -7.84 5.03
CA ILE A 413 10.63 -6.74 5.93
C ILE A 413 11.61 -6.76 7.11
N ALA A 414 12.26 -5.65 7.39
CA ALA A 414 13.16 -5.55 8.54
C ALA A 414 12.37 -5.70 9.86
N PRO A 415 12.97 -6.24 10.95
CA PRO A 415 12.24 -6.49 12.20
C PRO A 415 11.52 -5.27 12.75
N GLU A 416 12.17 -4.10 12.69
CA GLU A 416 11.65 -2.81 13.15
C GLU A 416 10.52 -2.23 12.29
N GLU A 417 10.36 -2.73 11.07
CA GLU A 417 9.35 -2.29 10.11
C GLU A 417 8.10 -3.20 10.09
N ILE A 418 8.12 -4.30 10.87
CA ILE A 418 6.99 -5.24 10.95
C ILE A 418 5.92 -4.65 11.87
N HIS A 419 4.72 -4.50 11.35
CA HIS A 419 3.57 -4.03 12.11
C HIS A 419 2.44 -5.07 12.09
N TRP A 420 2.01 -5.53 13.27
CA TRP A 420 0.87 -6.42 13.43
C TRP A 420 -0.35 -5.63 13.88
N ILE A 421 -1.36 -5.53 13.00
CA ILE A 421 -2.68 -5.00 13.37
C ILE A 421 -3.33 -5.94 14.37
N ARG A 422 -3.10 -7.27 14.19
CA ARG A 422 -3.52 -8.36 15.07
C ARG A 422 -2.32 -8.92 15.84
N PRO A 423 -1.93 -8.27 16.96
CA PRO A 423 -0.79 -8.75 17.76
C PRO A 423 -0.97 -10.18 18.31
N ASP A 424 -2.23 -10.58 18.53
CA ASP A 424 -2.61 -11.93 18.95
C ASP A 424 -2.34 -13.00 17.87
N LEU A 425 -2.21 -12.60 16.61
CA LEU A 425 -1.86 -13.45 15.46
C LEU A 425 -0.43 -13.24 14.96
N ALA A 426 0.39 -12.48 15.70
CA ALA A 426 1.79 -12.28 15.32
C ALA A 426 2.54 -13.62 15.16
N MET A 427 3.43 -13.68 14.19
CA MET A 427 4.25 -14.87 13.94
C MET A 427 5.39 -14.97 14.94
N SER A 428 5.62 -16.17 15.46
CA SER A 428 6.78 -16.52 16.28
C SER A 428 8.03 -16.77 15.41
N LEU A 429 9.22 -16.64 15.98
CA LEU A 429 10.48 -16.96 15.30
C LEU A 429 10.47 -18.42 14.81
N GLY A 430 10.88 -18.61 13.57
CA GLY A 430 10.90 -19.90 12.89
C GLY A 430 9.56 -20.31 12.28
N GLU A 431 8.49 -19.57 12.55
CA GLU A 431 7.16 -19.91 12.04
C GLU A 431 7.05 -19.63 10.55
N ILE A 432 6.29 -20.51 9.87
CA ILE A 432 5.96 -20.41 8.44
C ILE A 432 4.44 -20.42 8.32
N ARG A 433 3.87 -19.39 7.66
CA ARG A 433 2.43 -19.27 7.41
C ARG A 433 2.11 -18.85 5.99
N ARG A 434 0.92 -19.19 5.54
CA ARG A 434 0.36 -18.74 4.27
C ARG A 434 -0.51 -17.50 4.47
N TYR A 435 -0.29 -16.50 3.62
CA TYR A 435 -1.09 -15.28 3.59
C TYR A 435 -1.38 -14.84 2.16
N SER A 436 -2.43 -14.06 2.01
CA SER A 436 -2.67 -13.28 0.79
C SER A 436 -2.04 -11.90 0.97
N VAL A 437 -1.14 -11.49 0.08
CA VAL A 437 -0.32 -10.28 0.24
C VAL A 437 -0.55 -9.34 -0.94
N ARG A 438 -0.59 -8.03 -0.69
CA ARG A 438 -0.48 -6.99 -1.72
C ARG A 438 0.62 -6.01 -1.36
N ILE A 439 1.33 -5.53 -2.37
CA ILE A 439 2.41 -4.54 -2.25
C ILE A 439 2.04 -3.17 -2.83
N ARG A 440 0.80 -3.00 -3.29
CA ARG A 440 0.24 -1.77 -3.85
C ARG A 440 -1.27 -1.72 -3.64
N TYR A 441 -1.84 -0.55 -3.54
CA TYR A 441 -3.25 -0.31 -3.30
C TYR A 441 -4.20 -1.08 -4.25
N ARG A 442 -4.01 -0.95 -5.56
CA ARG A 442 -4.92 -1.56 -6.56
C ARG A 442 -4.51 -2.96 -7.03
N GLN A 443 -3.49 -3.53 -6.42
CA GLN A 443 -3.06 -4.87 -6.77
C GLN A 443 -4.02 -5.92 -6.18
N PRO A 444 -4.44 -6.92 -6.97
CA PRO A 444 -5.10 -8.09 -6.42
C PRO A 444 -4.23 -8.78 -5.36
N LEU A 445 -4.86 -9.40 -4.36
CA LEU A 445 -4.16 -10.17 -3.35
C LEU A 445 -3.43 -11.35 -4.00
N GLN A 446 -2.16 -11.52 -3.65
CA GLN A 446 -1.27 -12.57 -4.15
C GLN A 446 -0.95 -13.58 -3.06
N GLN A 447 -0.97 -14.86 -3.38
CA GLN A 447 -0.62 -15.89 -2.43
C GLN A 447 0.88 -15.88 -2.14
N ALA A 448 1.25 -15.99 -0.88
CA ALA A 448 2.64 -16.00 -0.44
C ALA A 448 2.84 -16.87 0.80
N THR A 449 4.05 -17.41 0.92
CA THR A 449 4.54 -18.05 2.15
C THR A 449 5.39 -17.06 2.90
N MET A 450 5.04 -16.81 4.16
CA MET A 450 5.78 -15.92 5.04
C MET A 450 6.60 -16.73 6.04
N VAL A 451 7.84 -16.28 6.28
CA VAL A 451 8.80 -16.95 7.16
C VAL A 451 9.37 -15.93 8.13
N MET A 452 9.16 -16.13 9.43
CA MET A 452 9.69 -15.26 10.47
C MET A 452 11.09 -15.72 10.89
N ARG A 453 12.07 -14.82 10.82
CA ARG A 453 13.45 -15.01 11.29
C ARG A 453 13.87 -13.85 12.19
N GLU A 454 14.99 -14.00 12.91
CA GLU A 454 15.54 -12.93 13.75
C GLU A 454 15.88 -11.67 12.95
N ASN A 455 16.40 -11.87 11.74
CA ASN A 455 16.79 -10.77 10.85
C ASN A 455 15.65 -10.21 10.00
N GLY A 456 14.39 -10.66 10.18
CA GLY A 456 13.21 -10.09 9.51
C GLY A 456 12.16 -11.11 9.09
N LEU A 457 11.11 -10.59 8.46
CA LEU A 457 10.01 -11.35 7.89
C LEU A 457 10.22 -11.48 6.39
N TYR A 458 10.32 -12.71 5.89
CA TYR A 458 10.48 -13.02 4.48
C TYR A 458 9.13 -13.38 3.87
N ILE A 459 8.84 -12.82 2.71
CA ILE A 459 7.59 -13.06 1.96
C ILE A 459 7.98 -13.65 0.60
N ILE A 460 7.70 -14.95 0.41
CA ILE A 460 7.98 -15.71 -0.81
C ILE A 460 6.65 -15.84 -1.56
N PHE A 461 6.52 -15.17 -2.69
CA PHE A 461 5.31 -15.20 -3.51
C PHE A 461 5.26 -16.43 -4.40
N ASP A 462 4.06 -17.01 -4.55
CA ASP A 462 3.82 -18.12 -5.47
C ASP A 462 4.08 -17.72 -6.92
N THR A 463 3.80 -16.47 -7.26
CA THR A 463 4.07 -15.87 -8.57
C THR A 463 4.93 -14.62 -8.38
N PRO A 464 6.00 -14.41 -9.17
CA PRO A 464 6.85 -13.25 -9.05
C PRO A 464 6.07 -11.94 -9.13
N GLN A 465 6.36 -10.99 -8.25
CA GLN A 465 5.67 -9.72 -8.15
C GLN A 465 6.42 -8.63 -8.90
N ARG A 466 5.71 -7.94 -9.78
CA ARG A 466 6.27 -6.88 -10.60
C ARG A 466 6.40 -5.57 -9.83
N GLY A 467 7.54 -4.90 -10.01
CA GLY A 467 7.80 -3.55 -9.48
C GLY A 467 7.75 -3.50 -7.96
N VAL A 468 8.36 -4.45 -7.29
CA VAL A 468 8.61 -4.39 -5.85
C VAL A 468 9.47 -3.17 -5.56
N THR A 469 8.94 -2.22 -4.82
CA THR A 469 9.52 -0.88 -4.65
C THR A 469 9.84 -0.65 -3.18
N PRO A 470 11.12 -0.39 -2.82
CA PRO A 470 11.50 -0.01 -1.47
C PRO A 470 10.78 1.25 -0.99
N GLY A 471 10.31 1.25 0.26
CA GLY A 471 9.53 2.35 0.85
C GLY A 471 8.01 2.21 0.71
N GLN A 472 7.53 1.29 -0.16
CA GLN A 472 6.12 0.90 -0.19
C GLN A 472 5.82 -0.11 0.93
N PHE A 473 4.53 -0.37 1.17
CA PHE A 473 4.11 -1.35 2.17
C PHE A 473 3.74 -2.68 1.51
N ALA A 474 4.16 -3.77 2.13
CA ALA A 474 3.52 -5.07 1.96
C ALA A 474 2.46 -5.23 3.05
N ALA A 475 1.22 -5.54 2.68
CA ALA A 475 0.13 -5.79 3.61
C ALA A 475 -0.38 -7.23 3.41
N TRP A 476 -0.55 -7.98 4.51
CA TRP A 476 -0.96 -9.38 4.48
C TRP A 476 -2.31 -9.60 5.13
N TYR A 477 -3.07 -10.52 4.53
CA TYR A 477 -4.46 -10.79 4.81
C TYR A 477 -4.72 -12.28 4.98
N MET A 478 -5.72 -12.61 5.80
CA MET A 478 -6.26 -13.95 5.93
C MET A 478 -7.74 -13.97 5.50
N PRO A 479 -8.22 -15.08 4.91
CA PRO A 479 -9.66 -15.26 4.72
C PRO A 479 -10.34 -15.40 6.07
N VAL A 480 -11.51 -14.77 6.21
CA VAL A 480 -12.37 -14.89 7.38
C VAL A 480 -13.51 -15.82 7.02
N GLU A 481 -13.68 -16.90 7.80
CA GLU A 481 -14.94 -17.66 7.76
C GLU A 481 -16.06 -16.73 8.22
N ASP A 482 -17.03 -16.52 7.34
CA ASP A 482 -18.14 -15.60 7.59
C ASP A 482 -19.06 -16.22 8.64
N THR A 483 -18.89 -15.83 9.89
CA THR A 483 -19.82 -16.15 10.99
C THR A 483 -20.93 -15.10 11.13
N LEU A 484 -20.89 -14.05 10.32
CA LEU A 484 -21.91 -13.00 10.30
C LEU A 484 -23.04 -13.41 9.34
N GLU A 485 -24.26 -13.38 9.84
CA GLU A 485 -25.52 -13.57 9.06
C GLU A 485 -25.78 -12.45 8.04
N THR A 486 -24.76 -11.86 7.46
CA THR A 486 -24.86 -10.95 6.33
C THR A 486 -24.94 -11.81 5.08
N GLY A 487 -26.09 -11.93 4.45
CA GLY A 487 -26.38 -12.79 3.29
C GLY A 487 -25.48 -12.64 2.04
N TYR A 488 -24.25 -12.17 2.18
CA TYR A 488 -23.19 -12.15 1.21
C TYR A 488 -22.22 -13.32 1.46
N LYS A 489 -22.31 -14.31 0.60
CA LYS A 489 -21.39 -15.45 0.51
C LYS A 489 -20.06 -15.08 -0.12
N ASP A 490 -19.36 -14.07 0.36
CA ASP A 490 -17.99 -13.80 -0.07
C ASP A 490 -17.04 -13.93 1.11
N THR A 491 -15.98 -14.69 0.88
CA THR A 491 -14.86 -14.83 1.82
C THR A 491 -14.27 -13.44 2.04
N SER A 492 -14.63 -12.84 3.16
CA SER A 492 -14.06 -11.55 3.56
C SER A 492 -12.58 -11.74 3.89
N MET A 493 -11.75 -10.78 3.52
CA MET A 493 -10.32 -10.80 3.82
C MET A 493 -10.03 -9.87 4.99
N GLU A 494 -9.46 -10.41 6.07
CA GLU A 494 -9.00 -9.65 7.23
C GLU A 494 -7.55 -9.27 7.07
N MET A 495 -7.24 -8.00 7.29
CA MET A 495 -5.86 -7.52 7.32
C MET A 495 -5.23 -7.84 8.68
N ILE A 496 -4.12 -8.58 8.64
CA ILE A 496 -3.42 -9.06 9.84
C ILE A 496 -2.25 -8.16 10.21
N GLY A 497 -1.57 -7.62 9.20
CA GLY A 497 -0.42 -6.74 9.43
C GLY A 497 0.17 -6.20 8.14
N SER A 498 1.27 -5.48 8.28
CA SER A 498 2.01 -4.89 7.17
C SER A 498 3.47 -4.61 7.56
N GLY A 499 4.27 -4.24 6.57
CA GLY A 499 5.63 -3.76 6.81
C GLY A 499 6.18 -2.99 5.62
N VAL A 500 7.20 -2.17 5.86
CA VAL A 500 7.87 -1.39 4.82
C VAL A 500 8.85 -2.30 4.05
N ILE A 501 8.75 -2.27 2.72
CA ILE A 501 9.61 -3.05 1.81
C ILE A 501 11.01 -2.44 1.73
#